data_0dba50251a852ce382aa6afea3861ef1
#
_entry.id   0dba50251a852ce382aa6afea3861ef1
#
_cell.length_a   1.000
_cell.length_b   1.000
_cell.length_c   1.000
_cell.angle_alpha   90.00
_cell.angle_beta   90.00
_cell.angle_gamma   90.00
#
_symmetry.space_group_name_H-M   'P 1'
#
loop_
_entity.id
_entity.type
_entity.pdbx_description
1 polymer ?
#
loop_
_entity_poly.entity_id
_entity_poly.type
_entity_poly.pdbx_seq_one_letter_code
_entity_poly.pdbx_strand_id
1 'polypeptide(L)'
;MIDAGDFDNEAFDAKYAPMFAPQVFPNSSYTAGSSIINYLTNVLGRDKLSIDYFLLTHFHSDHYGSVRSVSGTSENGYRLTGLTEVGDGIPIKTYVDRDYPDYNFPIDLRNNVSGNGGVESATFQNLLKFLEFQKTNNGMKVEKFDIGSNKQFVLKKDPKSYPGFEIRNIKSNNLLWTGKGKNTTPLFTKEELLAKNGKFNDNQMSTALVVKYGKFKYYAGGDNSGLVDQDHAEWYDIETPMAPLVGKVSAMSLNHHSNRDATNRNFLDVLDPKVVVAQSWSPDHPGPEVGQRLLSGNVGTQKREIFMTYYHEETGIGIGPWFSRGVKAKEGHIVIRVYPDGKYDVYVLDSRKSNMTIVKKFGPYVSE
;
A
#
# COMPACT_ATOMS: atom_id res chain seq x y z
N MET A 1 7.45 -6.15 4.54
CA MET A 1 6.22 -6.28 3.73
C MET A 1 5.30 -5.12 4.08
N ILE A 2 4.58 -4.55 3.13
CA ILE A 2 3.56 -3.52 3.36
C ILE A 2 2.27 -4.06 2.77
N ASP A 3 1.23 -4.12 3.58
CA ASP A 3 -0.10 -4.60 3.29
C ASP A 3 -0.15 -6.03 2.70
N ALA A 4 -1.28 -6.67 2.85
CA ALA A 4 -1.63 -7.96 2.27
C ALA A 4 -3.16 -8.04 2.15
N GLY A 5 -3.68 -7.23 1.23
CA GLY A 5 -5.10 -7.09 1.02
C GLY A 5 -5.75 -8.29 0.35
N ASP A 6 -7.05 -8.27 0.38
CA ASP A 6 -7.91 -9.19 -0.35
C ASP A 6 -9.17 -8.44 -0.77
N PHE A 7 -9.61 -8.65 -1.99
CA PHE A 7 -10.83 -8.02 -2.48
C PHE A 7 -12.06 -8.85 -2.08
N ASP A 8 -13.01 -8.20 -1.44
CA ASP A 8 -14.27 -8.85 -1.07
C ASP A 8 -15.33 -8.71 -2.14
N ASN A 9 -15.43 -9.74 -3.00
CA ASN A 9 -16.47 -9.81 -4.02
C ASN A 9 -17.90 -9.94 -3.43
N GLU A 10 -18.04 -10.40 -2.17
CA GLU A 10 -19.35 -10.53 -1.52
C GLU A 10 -19.88 -9.17 -1.04
N ALA A 11 -19.00 -8.23 -0.71
CA ALA A 11 -19.39 -6.89 -0.27
C ALA A 11 -19.86 -6.00 -1.42
N PHE A 12 -19.50 -6.31 -2.65
CA PHE A 12 -20.03 -5.64 -3.82
C PHE A 12 -21.39 -6.23 -4.19
N ASP A 13 -22.36 -5.37 -4.46
CA ASP A 13 -23.63 -5.77 -4.99
C ASP A 13 -23.40 -6.77 -6.15
N ALA A 14 -24.05 -7.92 -6.09
CA ALA A 14 -23.94 -8.97 -7.12
C ALA A 14 -24.16 -8.44 -8.56
N LYS A 15 -24.85 -7.31 -8.71
CA LYS A 15 -25.02 -6.60 -9.96
C LYS A 15 -23.71 -6.05 -10.53
N TYR A 16 -22.77 -5.64 -9.70
CA TYR A 16 -21.50 -5.04 -10.11
C TYR A 16 -20.31 -5.99 -9.97
N ALA A 17 -20.38 -6.99 -9.10
CA ALA A 17 -19.28 -7.88 -8.78
C ALA A 17 -18.56 -8.49 -10.00
N PRO A 18 -19.25 -9.06 -11.00
CA PRO A 18 -18.57 -9.64 -12.17
C PRO A 18 -17.77 -8.61 -12.98
N MET A 19 -18.19 -7.34 -12.93
CA MET A 19 -17.60 -6.25 -13.71
C MET A 19 -16.44 -5.59 -12.97
N PHE A 20 -16.50 -5.55 -11.64
CA PHE A 20 -15.52 -4.86 -10.81
C PHE A 20 -14.49 -5.81 -10.15
N ALA A 21 -14.81 -7.09 -10.05
CA ALA A 21 -13.92 -8.04 -9.41
C ALA A 21 -12.62 -8.23 -10.22
N PRO A 22 -11.45 -8.06 -9.62
CA PRO A 22 -10.20 -8.44 -10.26
C PRO A 22 -10.15 -9.96 -10.45
N GLN A 23 -9.42 -10.39 -11.46
CA GLN A 23 -9.16 -11.81 -11.65
C GLN A 23 -8.22 -12.33 -10.56
N VAL A 24 -8.46 -13.55 -10.10
CA VAL A 24 -7.56 -14.23 -9.16
C VAL A 24 -6.37 -14.81 -9.91
N PHE A 25 -5.17 -14.47 -9.48
CA PHE A 25 -3.93 -14.97 -10.07
C PHE A 25 -3.17 -15.88 -9.08
N PRO A 26 -2.48 -16.92 -9.59
CA PRO A 26 -2.40 -17.33 -11.01
C PRO A 26 -3.69 -17.98 -11.55
N ASN A 27 -4.61 -18.42 -10.70
CA ASN A 27 -5.91 -18.97 -11.05
C ASN A 27 -6.83 -19.05 -9.82
N SER A 28 -8.07 -19.44 -9.99
CA SER A 28 -9.12 -19.45 -8.97
C SER A 28 -8.92 -20.44 -7.81
N SER A 29 -7.90 -21.29 -7.85
CA SER A 29 -7.55 -22.16 -6.70
C SER A 29 -6.73 -21.44 -5.62
N TYR A 30 -6.26 -20.22 -5.91
CA TYR A 30 -5.52 -19.41 -4.97
C TYR A 30 -6.44 -18.43 -4.23
N THR A 31 -6.08 -18.16 -2.99
CA THR A 31 -6.56 -17.01 -2.21
C THR A 31 -5.55 -15.86 -2.35
N ALA A 32 -5.89 -14.67 -1.87
CA ALA A 32 -4.94 -13.56 -1.83
C ALA A 32 -3.68 -13.92 -1.00
N GLY A 33 -3.86 -14.49 0.19
CA GLY A 33 -2.76 -14.90 1.05
C GLY A 33 -1.89 -15.98 0.42
N SER A 34 -2.48 -17.03 -0.16
CA SER A 34 -1.73 -18.11 -0.82
C SER A 34 -0.99 -17.62 -2.08
N SER A 35 -1.52 -16.64 -2.81
CA SER A 35 -0.84 -16.00 -3.93
C SER A 35 0.40 -15.24 -3.48
N ILE A 36 0.30 -14.50 -2.37
CA ILE A 36 1.43 -13.78 -1.76
C ILE A 36 2.50 -14.77 -1.27
N ILE A 37 2.09 -15.83 -0.57
CA ILE A 37 3.01 -16.90 -0.12
C ILE A 37 3.72 -17.54 -1.31
N ASN A 38 2.99 -17.84 -2.38
CA ASN A 38 3.57 -18.38 -3.60
C ASN A 38 4.60 -17.42 -4.22
N TYR A 39 4.29 -16.13 -4.30
CA TYR A 39 5.21 -15.11 -4.79
C TYR A 39 6.50 -15.07 -3.94
N LEU A 40 6.36 -14.95 -2.63
CA LEU A 40 7.51 -14.87 -1.72
C LEU A 40 8.37 -16.14 -1.79
N THR A 41 7.75 -17.30 -1.89
CA THR A 41 8.42 -18.58 -2.02
C THR A 41 9.25 -18.67 -3.30
N ASN A 42 8.70 -18.23 -4.43
CA ASN A 42 9.40 -18.29 -5.72
C ASN A 42 10.51 -17.25 -5.85
N VAL A 43 10.33 -16.06 -5.28
CA VAL A 43 11.29 -14.96 -5.39
C VAL A 43 12.42 -15.07 -4.37
N LEU A 44 12.13 -15.52 -3.16
CA LEU A 44 13.07 -15.56 -2.03
C LEU A 44 13.59 -16.97 -1.69
N GLY A 45 12.95 -18.01 -2.21
CA GLY A 45 13.20 -19.40 -1.85
C GLY A 45 12.48 -19.87 -0.60
N ARG A 46 12.21 -21.17 -0.49
CA ARG A 46 11.42 -21.73 0.64
C ARG A 46 12.18 -21.83 1.94
N ASP A 47 13.47 -22.06 1.87
CA ASP A 47 14.26 -22.35 3.06
C ASP A 47 14.37 -21.11 3.96
N LYS A 48 13.67 -21.13 5.09
CA LYS A 48 13.69 -20.08 6.12
C LYS A 48 13.02 -18.77 5.73
N LEU A 49 11.90 -18.83 4.99
CA LEU A 49 11.07 -17.67 4.78
C LEU A 49 10.59 -17.12 6.13
N SER A 50 10.84 -15.85 6.37
CA SER A 50 10.22 -15.07 7.44
C SER A 50 10.11 -13.61 7.00
N ILE A 51 9.07 -12.94 7.48
CA ILE A 51 8.86 -11.51 7.26
C ILE A 51 9.42 -10.78 8.47
N ASP A 52 10.53 -10.05 8.29
CA ASP A 52 11.15 -9.30 9.40
C ASP A 52 10.22 -8.20 9.92
N TYR A 53 9.53 -7.51 9.00
CA TYR A 53 8.56 -6.47 9.31
C TYR A 53 7.35 -6.56 8.40
N PHE A 54 6.17 -6.52 8.99
CA PHE A 54 4.91 -6.31 8.30
C PHE A 54 4.34 -4.95 8.74
N LEU A 55 4.11 -4.05 7.81
CA LEU A 55 3.42 -2.79 8.04
C LEU A 55 2.02 -2.87 7.45
N LEU A 56 1.00 -2.66 8.28
CA LEU A 56 -0.34 -2.36 7.81
C LEU A 56 -0.53 -0.85 7.74
N THR A 57 -0.83 -0.33 6.56
CA THR A 57 -0.93 1.12 6.34
C THR A 57 -2.15 1.72 7.01
N HIS A 58 -3.30 1.07 6.88
CA HIS A 58 -4.58 1.44 7.48
C HIS A 58 -5.54 0.24 7.50
N PHE A 59 -6.75 0.41 8.03
CA PHE A 59 -7.64 -0.72 8.35
C PHE A 59 -8.78 -0.93 7.35
N HIS A 60 -8.56 -0.71 6.04
CA HIS A 60 -9.47 -1.16 5.00
C HIS A 60 -9.15 -2.59 4.57
N SER A 61 -10.18 -3.35 4.24
CA SER A 61 -10.07 -4.78 3.93
C SER A 61 -9.20 -5.08 2.72
N ASP A 62 -9.17 -4.23 1.73
CA ASP A 62 -8.29 -4.33 0.57
C ASP A 62 -6.79 -4.13 0.89
N HIS A 63 -6.43 -3.84 2.17
CA HIS A 63 -5.07 -3.76 2.68
C HIS A 63 -4.67 -4.90 3.63
N TYR A 64 -5.63 -5.63 4.23
CA TYR A 64 -5.30 -6.76 5.12
C TYR A 64 -6.25 -7.97 5.00
N GLY A 65 -7.20 -7.89 4.09
CA GLY A 65 -8.18 -8.93 3.80
C GLY A 65 -9.48 -8.77 4.60
N SER A 66 -10.58 -9.29 4.05
CA SER A 66 -11.92 -9.25 4.63
C SER A 66 -12.35 -10.62 5.14
N VAL A 67 -12.99 -10.68 6.29
CA VAL A 67 -13.64 -11.89 6.78
C VAL A 67 -14.93 -12.14 6.01
N ARG A 68 -14.94 -13.19 5.22
CA ARG A 68 -16.06 -13.61 4.36
C ARG A 68 -16.61 -14.96 4.77
N SER A 69 -17.80 -15.33 4.28
CA SER A 69 -18.38 -16.66 4.51
C SER A 69 -17.45 -17.78 4.04
N VAL A 70 -16.75 -17.56 2.92
CA VAL A 70 -15.82 -18.52 2.30
C VAL A 70 -14.40 -18.51 2.89
N SER A 71 -14.06 -17.57 3.77
CA SER A 71 -12.74 -17.54 4.41
C SER A 71 -12.48 -18.81 5.21
N GLY A 72 -11.32 -19.43 5.01
CA GLY A 72 -10.85 -20.54 5.82
C GLY A 72 -10.72 -20.16 7.31
N THR A 73 -10.58 -21.13 8.16
CA THR A 73 -10.31 -20.94 9.60
C THR A 73 -8.98 -21.58 9.92
N SER A 74 -8.08 -20.84 10.55
CA SER A 74 -6.84 -21.36 11.10
C SER A 74 -7.14 -22.32 12.26
N GLU A 75 -6.30 -23.33 12.45
CA GLU A 75 -6.33 -24.19 13.66
C GLU A 75 -6.16 -23.36 14.94
N ASN A 76 -5.67 -22.13 14.82
CA ASN A 76 -5.42 -21.17 15.89
C ASN A 76 -6.64 -20.28 16.22
N GLY A 77 -7.79 -20.51 15.56
CA GLY A 77 -9.08 -19.90 15.91
C GLY A 77 -9.37 -18.53 15.27
N TYR A 78 -8.52 -18.03 14.36
CA TYR A 78 -8.82 -16.87 13.54
C TYR A 78 -9.15 -17.26 12.10
N ARG A 79 -9.82 -16.36 11.36
CA ARG A 79 -10.15 -16.57 9.96
C ARG A 79 -8.96 -16.23 9.09
N LEU A 80 -8.75 -17.01 8.02
CA LEU A 80 -7.71 -16.81 7.03
C LEU A 80 -8.19 -15.80 5.98
N THR A 81 -7.53 -14.65 5.96
CA THR A 81 -7.73 -13.57 4.98
C THR A 81 -6.34 -13.11 4.50
N GLY A 82 -6.23 -12.10 3.65
CA GLY A 82 -4.94 -11.67 3.15
C GLY A 82 -3.78 -11.73 4.16
N LEU A 83 -3.73 -10.79 5.12
CA LEU A 83 -2.67 -10.74 6.13
C LEU A 83 -2.63 -11.99 7.03
N THR A 84 -3.78 -12.42 7.54
CA THR A 84 -3.81 -13.51 8.53
C THR A 84 -3.42 -14.84 7.91
N GLU A 85 -3.74 -15.06 6.64
CA GLU A 85 -3.30 -16.24 5.90
C GLU A 85 -1.79 -16.21 5.62
N VAL A 86 -1.26 -15.03 5.23
CA VAL A 86 0.20 -14.86 5.06
C VAL A 86 0.93 -15.16 6.37
N GLY A 87 0.45 -14.61 7.50
CA GLY A 87 1.10 -14.79 8.80
C GLY A 87 0.88 -16.17 9.43
N ASP A 88 -0.13 -16.93 8.97
CA ASP A 88 -0.31 -18.35 9.32
C ASP A 88 0.72 -19.22 8.58
N GLY A 89 1.01 -18.90 7.32
CA GLY A 89 1.93 -19.66 6.48
C GLY A 89 3.40 -19.21 6.54
N ILE A 90 3.69 -17.95 6.90
CA ILE A 90 5.05 -17.40 6.96
C ILE A 90 5.21 -16.60 8.26
N PRO A 91 6.18 -16.94 9.14
CA PRO A 91 6.40 -16.20 10.38
C PRO A 91 6.65 -14.71 10.17
N ILE A 92 5.89 -13.85 10.84
CA ILE A 92 6.09 -12.40 10.92
C ILE A 92 6.79 -12.08 12.23
N LYS A 93 7.97 -11.46 12.19
CA LYS A 93 8.74 -11.15 13.41
C LYS A 93 8.26 -9.88 14.09
N THR A 94 7.93 -8.85 13.32
CA THR A 94 7.42 -7.59 13.84
C THR A 94 6.27 -7.11 12.96
N TYR A 95 5.11 -6.94 13.56
CA TYR A 95 3.95 -6.29 12.95
C TYR A 95 3.89 -4.86 13.41
N VAL A 96 3.58 -3.95 12.51
CA VAL A 96 3.47 -2.51 12.77
C VAL A 96 2.18 -2.00 12.17
N ASP A 97 1.43 -1.20 12.91
CA ASP A 97 0.28 -0.46 12.41
C ASP A 97 0.21 0.97 12.95
N ARG A 98 -0.81 1.68 12.50
CA ARG A 98 -1.00 3.09 12.80
C ARG A 98 -1.45 3.40 14.23
N ASP A 99 -2.04 2.43 14.97
CA ASP A 99 -2.75 2.75 16.20
C ASP A 99 -2.60 1.75 17.37
N TYR A 100 -1.71 0.77 17.28
CA TYR A 100 -1.37 -0.11 18.41
C TYR A 100 -0.82 0.72 19.60
N PRO A 101 -1.10 0.37 20.88
CA PRO A 101 -1.97 -0.73 21.33
C PRO A 101 -3.44 -0.34 21.53
N ASP A 102 -3.76 0.95 21.46
CA ASP A 102 -5.02 1.48 21.98
C ASP A 102 -6.18 1.31 21.00
N TYR A 103 -5.93 1.48 19.69
CA TYR A 103 -6.93 1.42 18.62
C TYR A 103 -8.13 2.32 18.88
N ASN A 104 -7.85 3.56 19.29
CA ASN A 104 -8.87 4.52 19.72
C ASN A 104 -8.84 5.86 18.96
N PHE A 105 -8.08 5.94 17.87
CA PHE A 105 -8.04 7.12 17.02
C PHE A 105 -8.61 6.84 15.62
N PRO A 106 -9.55 7.66 15.12
CA PRO A 106 -10.23 8.79 15.82
C PRO A 106 -11.39 8.32 16.68
N ILE A 107 -11.78 7.07 16.59
CA ILE A 107 -12.85 6.41 17.35
C ILE A 107 -12.31 5.14 17.99
N ASP A 108 -13.04 4.56 18.91
CA ASP A 108 -12.74 3.25 19.49
C ASP A 108 -13.00 2.15 18.45
N LEU A 109 -11.93 1.70 17.77
CA LEU A 109 -12.02 0.68 16.73
C LEU A 109 -12.28 -0.71 17.31
N ARG A 110 -11.92 -0.96 18.60
CA ARG A 110 -12.18 -2.26 19.25
C ARG A 110 -13.66 -2.55 19.39
N ASN A 111 -14.44 -1.50 19.63
CA ASN A 111 -15.90 -1.54 19.79
C ASN A 111 -16.65 -0.94 18.59
N ASN A 112 -15.96 -0.73 17.47
CA ASN A 112 -16.58 -0.25 16.24
C ASN A 112 -17.45 -1.33 15.61
N VAL A 113 -18.74 -1.34 15.96
CA VAL A 113 -19.72 -2.31 15.43
C VAL A 113 -20.47 -1.81 14.19
N SER A 114 -20.25 -0.56 13.79
CA SER A 114 -20.97 0.10 12.70
C SER A 114 -20.19 0.21 11.39
N GLY A 115 -18.94 -0.26 11.35
CA GLY A 115 -18.08 -0.14 10.17
C GLY A 115 -17.71 1.31 9.83
N ASN A 116 -17.62 2.21 10.82
CA ASN A 116 -17.26 3.60 10.60
C ASN A 116 -15.87 3.72 9.95
N GLY A 117 -15.77 4.66 9.02
CA GLY A 117 -14.52 4.92 8.29
C GLY A 117 -14.13 3.83 7.30
N GLY A 118 -15.04 2.90 6.97
CA GLY A 118 -14.76 1.74 6.12
C GLY A 118 -14.07 0.59 6.85
N VAL A 119 -13.86 0.71 8.19
CA VAL A 119 -13.27 -0.36 9.00
C VAL A 119 -14.33 -1.42 9.30
N GLU A 120 -14.18 -2.59 8.75
CA GLU A 120 -15.09 -3.72 8.96
C GLU A 120 -14.88 -4.34 10.34
N SER A 121 -15.89 -4.26 11.22
CA SER A 121 -15.78 -4.73 12.61
C SER A 121 -15.36 -6.20 12.72
N ALA A 122 -15.97 -7.10 11.96
CA ALA A 122 -15.63 -8.53 11.99
C ALA A 122 -14.17 -8.79 11.57
N THR A 123 -13.72 -8.11 10.54
CA THR A 123 -12.34 -8.21 10.01
C THR A 123 -11.34 -7.64 11.02
N PHE A 124 -11.65 -6.50 11.64
CA PHE A 124 -10.79 -5.90 12.64
C PHE A 124 -10.70 -6.77 13.91
N GLN A 125 -11.81 -7.34 14.38
CA GLN A 125 -11.79 -8.31 15.51
C GLN A 125 -10.97 -9.55 15.18
N ASN A 126 -11.02 -10.01 13.93
CA ASN A 126 -10.20 -11.12 13.45
C ASN A 126 -8.70 -10.77 13.47
N LEU A 127 -8.35 -9.56 13.06
CA LEU A 127 -6.98 -9.03 13.17
C LEU A 127 -6.50 -9.06 14.63
N LEU A 128 -7.30 -8.57 15.58
CA LEU A 128 -6.94 -8.57 17.00
C LEU A 128 -6.69 -10.00 17.54
N LYS A 129 -7.52 -10.98 17.15
CA LYS A 129 -7.31 -12.40 17.51
C LYS A 129 -6.00 -12.93 16.94
N PHE A 130 -5.73 -12.65 15.68
CA PHE A 130 -4.47 -13.03 15.03
C PHE A 130 -3.26 -12.42 15.75
N LEU A 131 -3.27 -11.11 16.01
CA LEU A 131 -2.17 -10.41 16.69
C LEU A 131 -1.92 -10.98 18.09
N GLU A 132 -2.97 -11.23 18.86
CA GLU A 132 -2.83 -11.80 20.21
C GLU A 132 -2.25 -13.22 20.16
N PHE A 133 -2.73 -14.07 19.25
CA PHE A 133 -2.18 -15.41 19.06
C PHE A 133 -0.70 -15.36 18.67
N GLN A 134 -0.34 -14.60 17.64
CA GLN A 134 1.03 -14.52 17.14
C GLN A 134 2.00 -13.95 18.18
N LYS A 135 1.56 -12.96 18.92
CA LYS A 135 2.33 -12.36 20.01
C LYS A 135 2.59 -13.36 21.14
N THR A 136 1.54 -14.07 21.58
CA THR A 136 1.61 -14.96 22.74
C THR A 136 2.32 -16.27 22.42
N ASN A 137 2.07 -16.84 21.25
CA ASN A 137 2.53 -18.20 20.91
C ASN A 137 3.78 -18.22 20.02
N ASN A 138 3.95 -17.21 19.15
CA ASN A 138 5.02 -17.18 18.16
C ASN A 138 6.06 -16.07 18.41
N GLY A 139 5.91 -15.29 19.48
CA GLY A 139 6.84 -14.25 19.87
C GLY A 139 6.89 -13.05 18.91
N MET A 140 5.85 -12.86 18.09
CA MET A 140 5.74 -11.71 17.21
C MET A 140 5.71 -10.42 18.04
N LYS A 141 6.51 -9.44 17.66
CA LYS A 141 6.41 -8.08 18.22
C LYS A 141 5.29 -7.34 17.53
N VAL A 142 4.54 -6.55 18.28
CA VAL A 142 3.51 -5.64 17.74
C VAL A 142 3.87 -4.23 18.17
N GLU A 143 4.00 -3.32 17.22
CA GLU A 143 4.47 -1.96 17.45
C GLU A 143 3.56 -0.95 16.77
N LYS A 144 3.48 0.26 17.34
CA LYS A 144 2.90 1.42 16.65
C LYS A 144 3.92 2.01 15.68
N PHE A 145 3.43 2.53 14.56
CA PHE A 145 4.26 3.23 13.59
C PHE A 145 4.88 4.49 14.21
N ASP A 146 6.21 4.53 14.26
CA ASP A 146 7.02 5.56 14.94
C ASP A 146 7.38 6.66 13.95
N ILE A 147 6.57 7.71 13.87
CA ILE A 147 6.72 8.83 12.93
C ILE A 147 8.07 9.53 13.14
N GLY A 148 8.74 9.89 12.04
CA GLY A 148 10.05 10.51 12.05
C GLY A 148 11.20 9.54 12.33
N SER A 149 10.91 8.29 12.67
CA SER A 149 11.94 7.27 12.90
C SER A 149 12.59 6.84 11.58
N ASN A 150 13.90 6.61 11.64
CA ASN A 150 14.64 5.88 10.61
C ASN A 150 15.31 4.62 11.19
N LYS A 151 14.83 4.18 12.35
CA LYS A 151 15.36 3.04 13.09
C LYS A 151 14.34 1.95 13.36
N GLN A 152 13.07 2.19 13.07
CA GLN A 152 12.04 1.19 13.26
C GLN A 152 12.19 0.05 12.23
N PHE A 153 12.41 0.39 10.99
CA PHE A 153 12.62 -0.59 9.93
C PHE A 153 14.08 -0.59 9.50
N VAL A 154 14.80 -1.66 9.81
CA VAL A 154 16.22 -1.80 9.50
C VAL A 154 16.51 -3.15 8.86
N LEU A 155 17.53 -3.22 8.01
CA LEU A 155 17.98 -4.49 7.48
C LEU A 155 18.47 -5.39 8.63
N LYS A 156 17.93 -6.60 8.72
CA LYS A 156 18.32 -7.60 9.72
C LYS A 156 19.47 -8.48 9.23
N LYS A 157 19.47 -8.77 7.92
CA LYS A 157 20.50 -9.58 7.30
C LYS A 157 21.54 -8.68 6.65
N ASP A 158 22.78 -8.82 7.06
CA ASP A 158 23.96 -8.17 6.50
C ASP A 158 23.85 -6.64 6.25
N PRO A 159 23.46 -5.85 7.25
CA PRO A 159 23.28 -4.41 7.06
C PRO A 159 24.56 -3.67 6.65
N LYS A 160 25.74 -4.24 6.96
CA LYS A 160 27.03 -3.64 6.61
C LYS A 160 27.32 -3.63 5.11
N SER A 161 26.79 -4.60 4.37
CA SER A 161 26.92 -4.66 2.91
C SER A 161 26.02 -3.66 2.17
N TYR A 162 25.11 -3.02 2.87
CA TYR A 162 24.16 -2.04 2.30
C TYR A 162 24.26 -0.69 3.01
N PRO A 163 25.42 -0.03 2.99
CA PRO A 163 25.57 1.28 3.61
C PRO A 163 24.67 2.28 2.89
N GLY A 164 23.99 3.12 3.66
CA GLY A 164 23.05 4.12 3.13
C GLY A 164 21.64 3.57 2.85
N PHE A 165 21.32 2.33 3.23
CA PHE A 165 19.93 1.90 3.31
C PHE A 165 19.24 2.54 4.52
N GLU A 166 18.11 3.19 4.28
CA GLU A 166 17.29 3.82 5.30
C GLU A 166 15.81 3.68 4.93
N ILE A 167 14.96 3.47 5.93
CA ILE A 167 13.51 3.67 5.81
C ILE A 167 13.12 4.78 6.76
N ARG A 168 12.55 5.85 6.23
CA ARG A 168 12.07 7.00 6.99
C ARG A 168 10.56 7.02 7.07
N ASN A 169 10.03 7.01 8.29
CA ASN A 169 8.62 7.12 8.58
C ASN A 169 8.16 8.58 8.47
N ILE A 170 7.16 8.88 7.67
CA ILE A 170 6.77 10.25 7.33
C ILE A 170 5.47 10.68 7.99
N LYS A 171 4.44 9.84 7.96
CA LYS A 171 3.08 10.20 8.38
C LYS A 171 2.34 8.99 8.94
N SER A 172 1.50 9.18 9.93
CA SER A 172 0.54 8.20 10.43
C SER A 172 -0.61 8.90 11.15
N ASN A 173 -1.82 8.37 11.03
CA ASN A 173 -3.02 9.04 11.54
C ASN A 173 -3.08 10.50 11.02
N ASN A 174 -3.35 11.44 11.90
CA ASN A 174 -3.36 12.87 11.57
C ASN A 174 -1.99 13.56 11.75
N LEU A 175 -0.93 12.83 12.03
CA LEU A 175 0.37 13.40 12.36
C LEU A 175 1.35 13.26 11.21
N LEU A 176 1.98 14.37 10.86
CA LEU A 176 3.02 14.49 9.85
C LEU A 176 4.37 14.79 10.53
N TRP A 177 5.43 14.13 10.09
CA TRP A 177 6.80 14.47 10.49
C TRP A 177 7.18 15.90 10.05
N THR A 178 7.88 16.65 10.90
CA THR A 178 8.29 18.04 10.59
C THR A 178 9.62 18.14 9.85
N GLY A 179 10.24 17.01 9.48
CA GLY A 179 11.59 17.00 8.92
C GLY A 179 12.71 17.05 9.97
N LYS A 180 12.39 17.17 11.25
CA LYS A 180 13.39 17.34 12.33
C LYS A 180 13.15 16.38 13.50
N GLY A 181 14.14 15.53 13.76
CA GLY A 181 14.07 14.53 14.83
C GLY A 181 12.85 13.62 14.70
N LYS A 182 12.07 13.50 15.76
CA LYS A 182 10.76 12.83 15.79
C LYS A 182 9.61 13.82 15.97
N ASN A 183 9.82 15.10 15.73
CA ASN A 183 8.78 16.11 15.90
C ASN A 183 7.70 15.93 14.85
N THR A 184 6.46 16.09 15.24
CA THR A 184 5.29 15.97 14.40
C THR A 184 4.43 17.22 14.46
N THR A 185 3.62 17.43 13.43
CA THR A 185 2.56 18.44 13.38
C THR A 185 1.26 17.78 12.96
N PRO A 186 0.11 18.17 13.53
CA PRO A 186 -1.17 17.65 13.07
C PRO A 186 -1.52 18.25 11.69
N LEU A 187 -2.10 17.42 10.82
CA LEU A 187 -2.68 17.83 9.55
C LEU A 187 -4.13 18.28 9.72
N PHE A 188 -4.80 17.68 10.69
CA PHE A 188 -6.19 17.95 11.05
C PHE A 188 -6.44 17.50 12.49
N THR A 189 -7.48 18.03 13.10
CA THR A 189 -7.93 17.64 14.43
C THR A 189 -8.90 16.46 14.36
N LYS A 190 -9.13 15.81 15.48
CA LYS A 190 -10.17 14.78 15.60
C LYS A 190 -11.58 15.36 15.34
N GLU A 191 -11.83 16.55 15.81
CA GLU A 191 -13.09 17.29 15.66
C GLU A 191 -13.37 17.59 14.17
N GLU A 192 -12.38 18.06 13.43
CA GLU A 192 -12.49 18.29 11.98
C GLU A 192 -12.79 16.99 11.23
N LEU A 193 -12.10 15.90 11.57
CA LEU A 193 -12.31 14.60 10.95
C LEU A 193 -13.72 14.04 11.18
N LEU A 194 -14.27 14.25 12.39
CA LEU A 194 -15.57 13.75 12.78
C LEU A 194 -16.73 14.73 12.46
N ALA A 195 -16.44 15.92 11.94
CA ALA A 195 -17.43 16.97 11.68
C ALA A 195 -18.50 16.57 10.65
N LYS A 196 -18.23 15.67 9.73
CA LYS A 196 -19.20 15.12 8.79
C LYS A 196 -20.01 13.97 9.43
N ASN A 197 -20.88 14.29 10.41
CA ASN A 197 -21.79 13.32 11.06
C ASN A 197 -21.08 12.10 11.69
N GLY A 198 -19.85 12.27 12.16
CA GLY A 198 -19.05 11.18 12.74
C GLY A 198 -18.57 10.14 11.73
N LYS A 199 -18.60 10.47 10.45
CA LYS A 199 -18.06 9.62 9.38
C LYS A 199 -16.70 10.13 8.98
N PHE A 200 -15.66 9.37 9.27
CA PHE A 200 -14.33 9.53 8.72
C PHE A 200 -14.06 8.42 7.69
N ASN A 201 -13.02 8.56 6.92
CA ASN A 201 -12.49 7.49 6.06
C ASN A 201 -11.09 7.11 6.55
N ASP A 202 -10.83 5.82 6.75
CA ASP A 202 -9.56 5.31 7.28
C ASP A 202 -8.38 5.57 6.33
N ASN A 203 -8.64 5.84 5.06
CA ASN A 203 -7.63 6.23 4.08
C ASN A 203 -6.77 7.39 4.58
N GLN A 204 -7.39 8.43 5.18
CA GLN A 204 -6.65 9.59 5.70
C GLN A 204 -5.75 9.23 6.89
N MET A 205 -5.97 8.06 7.49
CA MET A 205 -5.13 7.56 8.59
C MET A 205 -3.90 6.81 8.11
N SER A 206 -3.79 6.51 6.81
CA SER A 206 -2.70 5.73 6.22
C SER A 206 -1.32 6.18 6.67
N THR A 207 -0.44 5.22 6.86
CA THR A 207 0.99 5.50 7.08
C THR A 207 1.67 5.84 5.77
N ALA A 208 2.73 6.64 5.83
CA ALA A 208 3.60 6.92 4.70
C ALA A 208 5.07 6.81 5.09
N LEU A 209 5.88 6.26 4.19
CA LEU A 209 7.33 6.11 4.39
C LEU A 209 8.12 6.31 3.08
N VAL A 210 9.42 6.55 3.24
CA VAL A 210 10.38 6.59 2.15
C VAL A 210 11.46 5.54 2.39
N VAL A 211 11.67 4.67 1.40
CA VAL A 211 12.80 3.75 1.36
C VAL A 211 13.92 4.40 0.56
N LYS A 212 15.12 4.44 1.12
CA LYS A 212 16.31 4.99 0.49
C LYS A 212 17.42 3.94 0.42
N TYR A 213 18.11 3.88 -0.72
CA TYR A 213 19.36 3.16 -0.86
C TYR A 213 20.31 3.93 -1.77
N GLY A 214 21.36 4.51 -1.19
CA GLY A 214 22.21 5.44 -1.91
C GLY A 214 21.43 6.66 -2.43
N LYS A 215 21.44 6.87 -3.74
CA LYS A 215 20.65 7.92 -4.40
C LYS A 215 19.20 7.50 -4.67
N PHE A 216 18.91 6.21 -4.74
CA PHE A 216 17.56 5.71 -5.00
C PHE A 216 16.63 6.02 -3.84
N LYS A 217 15.46 6.54 -4.15
CA LYS A 217 14.35 6.74 -3.20
C LYS A 217 13.06 6.15 -3.76
N TYR A 218 12.32 5.48 -2.91
CA TYR A 218 10.99 4.97 -3.20
C TYR A 218 9.99 5.47 -2.15
N TYR A 219 8.88 6.03 -2.60
CA TYR A 219 7.78 6.44 -1.73
C TYR A 219 6.68 5.38 -1.69
N ALA A 220 6.15 5.11 -0.51
CA ALA A 220 4.95 4.30 -0.27
C ALA A 220 4.07 4.99 0.79
N GLY A 221 2.80 5.20 0.49
CA GLY A 221 1.91 6.02 1.32
C GLY A 221 0.52 5.46 1.58
N GLY A 222 0.25 4.20 1.30
CA GLY A 222 -1.12 3.65 1.43
C GLY A 222 -2.13 4.50 0.65
N ASP A 223 -3.27 4.80 1.27
CA ASP A 223 -4.38 5.47 0.62
C ASP A 223 -4.54 6.95 0.98
N ASN A 224 -3.41 7.63 1.28
CA ASN A 224 -3.45 9.05 1.54
C ASN A 224 -4.10 9.83 0.40
N SER A 225 -5.06 10.70 0.74
CA SER A 225 -5.75 11.57 -0.21
C SER A 225 -4.94 12.83 -0.54
N GLY A 226 -5.24 13.43 -1.67
CA GLY A 226 -4.52 14.61 -2.17
C GLY A 226 -5.39 15.62 -2.90
N LEU A 227 -6.69 15.39 -3.00
CA LEU A 227 -7.59 16.30 -3.69
C LEU A 227 -8.74 16.72 -2.79
N VAL A 228 -8.96 18.03 -2.77
CA VAL A 228 -10.14 18.64 -2.15
C VAL A 228 -11.18 18.79 -3.25
N ASP A 229 -12.32 18.16 -3.11
CA ASP A 229 -13.51 18.41 -3.91
C ASP A 229 -14.48 19.34 -3.19
N GLN A 230 -15.65 19.60 -3.79
CA GLN A 230 -16.64 20.55 -3.26
C GLN A 230 -17.19 20.16 -1.87
N ASP A 231 -17.08 18.89 -1.48
CA ASP A 231 -17.63 18.36 -0.24
C ASP A 231 -16.59 18.09 0.85
N HIS A 232 -15.29 18.20 0.53
CA HIS A 232 -14.20 17.94 1.46
C HIS A 232 -13.57 19.23 1.97
N ALA A 233 -13.13 19.21 3.23
CA ALA A 233 -12.37 20.30 3.83
C ALA A 233 -10.92 20.34 3.27
N GLU A 234 -10.25 21.49 3.38
CA GLU A 234 -8.89 21.67 2.87
C GLU A 234 -7.87 20.67 3.42
N TRP A 235 -8.04 20.22 4.68
CA TRP A 235 -7.17 19.21 5.30
C TRP A 235 -7.22 17.83 4.61
N TYR A 236 -8.19 17.59 3.74
CA TYR A 236 -8.26 16.35 2.96
C TYR A 236 -7.08 16.21 1.98
N ASP A 237 -6.45 17.31 1.61
CA ASP A 237 -5.17 17.30 0.88
C ASP A 237 -4.00 17.00 1.83
N ILE A 238 -3.72 15.73 2.02
CA ILE A 238 -2.61 15.21 2.82
C ILE A 238 -1.31 15.22 2.00
N GLU A 239 -1.40 15.05 0.70
CA GLU A 239 -0.23 14.93 -0.19
C GLU A 239 0.58 16.21 -0.28
N THR A 240 -0.08 17.37 -0.42
CA THR A 240 0.60 18.66 -0.57
C THR A 240 1.51 18.99 0.61
N PRO A 241 1.09 18.96 1.88
CA PRO A 241 1.99 19.21 3.01
C PRO A 241 3.05 18.12 3.20
N MET A 242 2.82 16.90 2.74
CA MET A 242 3.77 15.79 2.83
C MET A 242 4.87 15.86 1.74
N ALA A 243 4.56 16.40 0.57
CA ALA A 243 5.45 16.43 -0.60
C ALA A 243 6.87 16.95 -0.30
N PRO A 244 7.07 18.11 0.36
CA PRO A 244 8.42 18.65 0.63
C PRO A 244 9.24 17.77 1.59
N LEU A 245 8.61 16.98 2.43
CA LEU A 245 9.27 16.08 3.38
C LEU A 245 9.76 14.79 2.71
N VAL A 246 9.05 14.35 1.68
CA VAL A 246 9.44 13.24 0.81
C VAL A 246 10.54 13.71 -0.16
N GLY A 247 10.32 14.86 -0.83
CA GLY A 247 11.20 15.37 -1.88
C GLY A 247 11.24 14.49 -3.12
N LYS A 248 12.18 14.72 -4.02
CA LYS A 248 12.33 13.92 -5.25
C LYS A 248 12.55 12.45 -4.96
N VAL A 249 11.91 11.57 -5.78
CA VAL A 249 12.03 10.12 -5.69
C VAL A 249 12.31 9.49 -7.06
N SER A 250 13.00 8.37 -7.07
CA SER A 250 13.27 7.60 -8.30
C SER A 250 12.02 6.83 -8.74
N ALA A 251 11.28 6.30 -7.78
CA ALA A 251 10.05 5.56 -8.01
C ALA A 251 9.06 5.72 -6.85
N MET A 252 7.78 5.46 -7.10
CA MET A 252 6.75 5.49 -6.06
C MET A 252 5.61 4.50 -6.35
N SER A 253 4.94 4.03 -5.29
CA SER A 253 3.57 3.56 -5.38
C SER A 253 2.63 4.77 -5.38
N LEU A 254 1.59 4.69 -6.20
CA LEU A 254 0.56 5.72 -6.23
C LEU A 254 -0.36 5.55 -5.02
N ASN A 255 -0.69 6.65 -4.36
CA ASN A 255 -1.63 6.62 -3.25
C ASN A 255 -3.02 6.18 -3.71
N HIS A 256 -3.77 5.53 -2.82
CA HIS A 256 -5.16 5.11 -3.01
C HIS A 256 -5.38 4.40 -4.36
N HIS A 257 -4.49 3.42 -4.65
CA HIS A 257 -4.52 2.64 -5.90
C HIS A 257 -4.56 3.49 -7.18
N SER A 258 -4.17 4.75 -7.11
CA SER A 258 -4.35 5.79 -8.14
C SER A 258 -5.81 6.25 -8.34
N ASN A 259 -6.66 6.14 -7.32
CA ASN A 259 -8.02 6.67 -7.36
C ASN A 259 -8.01 8.21 -7.51
N ARG A 260 -9.14 8.76 -7.98
CA ARG A 260 -9.28 10.18 -8.37
C ARG A 260 -8.97 11.19 -7.28
N ASP A 261 -9.15 10.81 -6.01
CA ASP A 261 -8.93 11.67 -4.83
C ASP A 261 -7.46 11.73 -4.37
N ALA A 262 -6.55 11.09 -5.08
CA ALA A 262 -5.14 11.02 -4.75
C ALA A 262 -4.23 11.43 -5.92
N THR A 263 -2.93 11.42 -5.68
CA THR A 263 -1.90 11.70 -6.68
C THR A 263 -2.09 13.10 -7.30
N ASN A 264 -2.13 14.12 -6.44
CA ASN A 264 -2.38 15.48 -6.87
C ASN A 264 -1.19 16.07 -7.66
N ARG A 265 -1.42 17.20 -8.31
CA ARG A 265 -0.42 17.85 -9.16
C ARG A 265 0.83 18.26 -8.38
N ASN A 266 0.65 18.92 -7.23
CA ASN A 266 1.76 19.41 -6.41
C ASN A 266 2.64 18.25 -5.91
N PHE A 267 2.03 17.16 -5.49
CA PHE A 267 2.74 15.96 -5.07
C PHE A 267 3.60 15.37 -6.18
N LEU A 268 3.03 15.24 -7.38
CA LEU A 268 3.76 14.77 -8.56
C LEU A 268 4.85 15.74 -9.03
N ASP A 269 4.64 17.05 -8.93
CA ASP A 269 5.65 18.07 -9.28
C ASP A 269 6.87 17.99 -8.36
N VAL A 270 6.64 17.83 -7.05
CA VAL A 270 7.72 17.79 -6.05
C VAL A 270 8.44 16.45 -6.03
N LEU A 271 7.72 15.35 -6.06
CA LEU A 271 8.32 14.01 -6.05
C LEU A 271 8.97 13.64 -7.38
N ASP A 272 8.44 14.11 -8.48
CA ASP A 272 8.93 13.97 -9.85
C ASP A 272 9.48 12.57 -10.19
N PRO A 273 8.74 11.48 -9.94
CA PRO A 273 9.21 10.12 -10.10
C PRO A 273 9.40 9.75 -11.57
N LYS A 274 10.47 9.00 -11.89
CA LYS A 274 10.64 8.36 -13.20
C LYS A 274 9.72 7.15 -13.36
N VAL A 275 9.57 6.36 -12.32
CA VAL A 275 8.76 5.13 -12.30
C VAL A 275 7.62 5.28 -11.31
N VAL A 276 6.41 4.99 -11.75
CA VAL A 276 5.23 4.90 -10.88
C VAL A 276 4.59 3.53 -10.98
N VAL A 277 4.21 2.99 -9.83
CA VAL A 277 3.51 1.70 -9.73
C VAL A 277 2.09 1.95 -9.22
N ALA A 278 1.11 1.56 -10.02
CA ALA A 278 -0.31 1.55 -9.63
C ALA A 278 -0.70 0.14 -9.19
N GLN A 279 -0.98 -0.02 -7.92
CA GLN A 279 -1.48 -1.27 -7.33
C GLN A 279 -3.00 -1.31 -7.47
N SER A 280 -3.48 -1.34 -8.71
CA SER A 280 -4.88 -1.22 -9.07
C SER A 280 -5.60 -2.56 -8.99
N TRP A 281 -6.87 -2.52 -8.61
CA TRP A 281 -7.76 -3.67 -8.55
C TRP A 281 -9.19 -3.35 -9.04
N SER A 282 -9.59 -2.07 -9.09
CA SER A 282 -10.91 -1.60 -9.50
C SER A 282 -10.86 -0.92 -10.88
N PRO A 283 -11.98 -0.87 -11.62
CA PRO A 283 -12.05 -0.19 -12.93
C PRO A 283 -11.80 1.32 -12.88
N ASP A 284 -11.99 1.97 -11.75
CA ASP A 284 -11.69 3.39 -11.53
C ASP A 284 -10.25 3.66 -11.05
N HIS A 285 -9.40 2.66 -11.14
CA HIS A 285 -7.97 2.72 -10.86
C HIS A 285 -7.13 2.61 -12.15
N PRO A 286 -6.53 3.72 -12.64
CA PRO A 286 -6.55 5.08 -12.08
C PRO A 286 -7.84 5.83 -12.42
N GLY A 287 -8.13 6.86 -11.62
CA GLY A 287 -9.08 7.88 -12.06
C GLY A 287 -8.60 8.57 -13.35
N PRO A 288 -9.51 9.01 -14.26
CA PRO A 288 -9.10 9.67 -15.51
C PRO A 288 -8.21 10.88 -15.30
N GLU A 289 -8.46 11.66 -14.26
CA GLU A 289 -7.69 12.84 -13.87
C GLU A 289 -6.27 12.48 -13.42
N VAL A 290 -6.12 11.37 -12.71
CA VAL A 290 -4.80 10.83 -12.32
C VAL A 290 -4.03 10.40 -13.56
N GLY A 291 -4.69 9.66 -14.46
CA GLY A 291 -4.10 9.27 -15.73
C GLY A 291 -3.59 10.47 -16.55
N GLN A 292 -4.37 11.56 -16.60
CA GLN A 292 -3.98 12.80 -17.25
C GLN A 292 -2.76 13.44 -16.59
N ARG A 293 -2.74 13.56 -15.26
CA ARG A 293 -1.60 14.12 -14.53
C ARG A 293 -0.33 13.29 -14.73
N LEU A 294 -0.45 11.97 -14.73
CA LEU A 294 0.69 11.07 -14.91
C LEU A 294 1.34 11.18 -16.29
N LEU A 295 0.55 11.32 -17.34
CA LEU A 295 1.03 11.37 -18.73
C LEU A 295 1.21 12.81 -19.27
N SER A 296 0.76 13.83 -18.54
CA SER A 296 0.92 15.21 -18.93
C SER A 296 2.40 15.61 -18.90
N GLY A 297 2.86 16.27 -19.94
CA GLY A 297 4.19 16.91 -19.96
C GLY A 297 4.28 18.19 -19.10
N ASN A 298 3.19 18.59 -18.43
CA ASN A 298 3.10 19.83 -17.65
C ASN A 298 3.17 19.61 -16.14
N VAL A 299 3.47 18.38 -15.71
CA VAL A 299 3.56 18.01 -14.29
C VAL A 299 4.91 17.35 -14.06
N GLY A 300 5.77 17.98 -13.25
CA GLY A 300 7.14 17.55 -13.04
C GLY A 300 8.04 17.73 -14.27
N THR A 301 9.25 17.21 -14.19
CA THR A 301 10.26 17.28 -15.27
C THR A 301 10.48 15.93 -15.94
N GLN A 302 10.13 14.84 -15.28
CA GLN A 302 10.33 13.49 -15.76
C GLN A 302 9.18 13.03 -16.67
N LYS A 303 9.53 12.42 -17.80
CA LYS A 303 8.58 11.57 -18.53
C LYS A 303 8.40 10.27 -17.77
N ARG A 304 7.29 10.17 -17.07
CA ARG A 304 6.98 9.02 -16.19
C ARG A 304 6.75 7.74 -16.98
N GLU A 305 7.10 6.63 -16.37
CA GLU A 305 6.80 5.29 -16.86
C GLU A 305 5.87 4.60 -15.86
N ILE A 306 4.69 4.20 -16.35
CA ILE A 306 3.58 3.71 -15.54
C ILE A 306 3.54 2.20 -15.63
N PHE A 307 3.55 1.55 -14.47
CA PHE A 307 3.42 0.09 -14.32
C PHE A 307 2.21 -0.20 -13.45
N MET A 308 1.25 -0.95 -13.99
CA MET A 308 0.04 -1.36 -13.27
C MET A 308 0.13 -2.84 -12.93
N THR A 309 -0.27 -3.20 -11.71
CA THR A 309 -0.35 -4.60 -11.28
C THR A 309 -1.51 -5.30 -11.94
N TYR A 310 -2.60 -4.58 -12.17
CA TYR A 310 -3.77 -5.01 -12.92
C TYR A 310 -4.41 -3.83 -13.65
N TYR A 311 -4.74 -4.02 -14.92
CA TYR A 311 -5.43 -3.04 -15.74
C TYR A 311 -6.79 -3.61 -16.13
N HIS A 312 -7.83 -3.14 -15.47
CA HIS A 312 -9.19 -3.59 -15.73
C HIS A 312 -9.64 -3.18 -17.13
N GLU A 313 -10.39 -4.03 -17.82
CA GLU A 313 -10.85 -3.74 -19.19
C GLU A 313 -11.70 -2.45 -19.22
N GLU A 314 -12.58 -2.29 -18.23
CA GLU A 314 -13.45 -1.11 -18.10
C GLU A 314 -12.65 0.18 -17.84
N THR A 315 -11.49 0.10 -17.22
CA THR A 315 -10.57 1.26 -17.13
C THR A 315 -10.18 1.75 -18.52
N GLY A 316 -9.88 0.82 -19.43
CA GLY A 316 -9.56 1.14 -20.81
C GLY A 316 -10.72 1.78 -21.56
N ILE A 317 -11.94 1.34 -21.30
CA ILE A 317 -13.17 1.90 -21.88
C ILE A 317 -13.44 3.30 -21.32
N GLY A 318 -13.38 3.46 -19.99
CA GLY A 318 -13.71 4.71 -19.29
C GLY A 318 -12.70 5.84 -19.54
N ILE A 319 -11.40 5.52 -19.52
CA ILE A 319 -10.34 6.53 -19.73
C ILE A 319 -10.04 6.72 -21.22
N GLY A 320 -10.08 5.64 -21.97
CA GLY A 320 -9.79 5.65 -23.41
C GLY A 320 -8.36 5.22 -23.77
N PRO A 321 -8.13 4.96 -25.07
CA PRO A 321 -6.90 4.33 -25.55
C PRO A 321 -5.63 5.18 -25.40
N TRP A 322 -5.75 6.48 -25.17
CA TRP A 322 -4.61 7.35 -24.95
C TRP A 322 -3.82 6.96 -23.69
N PHE A 323 -4.50 6.64 -22.59
CA PHE A 323 -3.88 6.20 -21.36
C PHE A 323 -3.26 4.81 -21.52
N SER A 324 -4.04 3.88 -22.08
CA SER A 324 -3.61 2.51 -22.33
C SER A 324 -2.30 2.41 -23.16
N ARG A 325 -2.07 3.35 -24.09
CA ARG A 325 -0.81 3.45 -24.86
C ARG A 325 0.36 3.99 -24.04
N GLY A 326 0.09 4.76 -22.99
CA GLY A 326 1.11 5.33 -22.09
C GLY A 326 1.64 4.37 -21.02
N VAL A 327 0.90 3.29 -20.74
CA VAL A 327 1.24 2.31 -19.69
C VAL A 327 2.27 1.30 -20.23
N LYS A 328 3.33 1.03 -19.42
CA LYS A 328 4.41 0.09 -19.75
C LYS A 328 4.07 -1.36 -19.44
N ALA A 329 3.35 -1.58 -18.34
CA ALA A 329 2.81 -2.88 -17.95
C ALA A 329 1.37 -2.71 -17.46
N LYS A 330 0.50 -3.63 -17.89
CA LYS A 330 -0.92 -3.62 -17.57
C LYS A 330 -1.33 -4.73 -16.61
N GLU A 331 -0.41 -5.66 -16.34
CA GLU A 331 -0.63 -6.81 -15.47
C GLU A 331 0.72 -7.38 -15.06
N GLY A 332 0.79 -7.95 -13.88
CA GLY A 332 1.93 -8.71 -13.38
C GLY A 332 2.49 -8.19 -12.06
N HIS A 333 3.43 -8.93 -11.51
CA HIS A 333 4.18 -8.45 -10.35
C HIS A 333 5.27 -7.49 -10.83
N ILE A 334 5.32 -6.32 -10.22
CA ILE A 334 6.29 -5.28 -10.57
C ILE A 334 7.45 -5.34 -9.58
N VAL A 335 8.64 -5.66 -10.06
CA VAL A 335 9.85 -5.76 -9.26
C VAL A 335 10.83 -4.66 -9.64
N ILE A 336 11.19 -3.81 -8.69
CA ILE A 336 12.21 -2.79 -8.86
C ILE A 336 13.50 -3.29 -8.22
N ARG A 337 14.52 -3.54 -9.04
CA ARG A 337 15.84 -3.97 -8.59
C ARG A 337 16.82 -2.81 -8.62
N VAL A 338 17.31 -2.45 -7.44
CA VAL A 338 18.24 -1.32 -7.25
C VAL A 338 19.66 -1.81 -7.10
N TYR A 339 20.59 -1.12 -7.75
CA TYR A 339 22.03 -1.46 -7.75
C TYR A 339 22.83 -0.43 -6.93
N PRO A 340 24.01 -0.81 -6.40
CA PRO A 340 24.84 0.08 -5.59
C PRO A 340 25.30 1.35 -6.32
N ASP A 341 25.40 1.33 -7.64
CA ASP A 341 25.80 2.46 -8.49
C ASP A 341 24.67 3.49 -8.73
N GLY A 342 23.50 3.30 -8.09
CA GLY A 342 22.33 4.18 -8.22
C GLY A 342 21.48 3.88 -9.45
N LYS A 343 21.82 2.85 -10.24
CA LYS A 343 20.93 2.37 -11.30
C LYS A 343 19.85 1.48 -10.75
N TYR A 344 18.76 1.34 -11.49
CA TYR A 344 17.72 0.38 -11.18
C TYR A 344 17.00 -0.10 -12.44
N ASP A 345 16.51 -1.33 -12.37
CA ASP A 345 15.71 -1.96 -13.40
C ASP A 345 14.30 -2.24 -12.86
N VAL A 346 13.31 -2.26 -13.75
CA VAL A 346 11.96 -2.72 -13.47
C VAL A 346 11.70 -4.01 -14.23
N TYR A 347 11.33 -5.06 -13.51
CA TYR A 347 10.92 -6.33 -14.07
C TYR A 347 9.42 -6.51 -13.90
N VAL A 348 8.78 -7.01 -14.93
CA VAL A 348 7.38 -7.46 -14.88
C VAL A 348 7.39 -8.98 -14.89
N LEU A 349 6.82 -9.58 -13.85
CA LEU A 349 6.69 -11.04 -13.77
C LEU A 349 5.26 -11.45 -14.13
N ASP A 350 5.15 -12.61 -14.78
CA ASP A 350 3.86 -13.17 -15.20
C ASP A 350 3.03 -13.61 -13.98
N SER A 351 1.97 -12.86 -13.68
CA SER A 351 1.06 -13.19 -12.58
C SER A 351 0.20 -14.42 -12.85
N ARG A 352 0.04 -14.80 -14.14
CA ARG A 352 -0.75 -15.98 -14.55
C ARG A 352 0.00 -17.29 -14.36
N LYS A 353 1.28 -17.23 -14.02
CA LYS A 353 2.13 -18.40 -13.80
C LYS A 353 2.62 -18.47 -12.38
N SER A 354 2.46 -19.61 -11.76
CA SER A 354 2.94 -19.85 -10.39
C SER A 354 4.46 -19.74 -10.24
N ASN A 355 5.24 -19.91 -11.32
CA ASN A 355 6.70 -19.86 -11.32
C ASN A 355 7.30 -18.46 -11.56
N MET A 356 6.49 -17.42 -11.63
CA MET A 356 6.93 -16.00 -11.67
C MET A 356 7.95 -15.71 -12.78
N THR A 357 7.71 -16.18 -14.02
CA THR A 357 8.61 -15.92 -15.16
C THR A 357 8.66 -14.44 -15.50
N ILE A 358 9.85 -13.94 -15.88
CA ILE A 358 10.01 -12.56 -16.34
C ILE A 358 9.36 -12.41 -17.72
N VAL A 359 8.37 -11.52 -17.80
CA VAL A 359 7.70 -11.14 -19.07
C VAL A 359 8.52 -10.06 -19.76
N LYS A 360 8.97 -9.06 -19.01
CA LYS A 360 9.67 -7.91 -19.58
C LYS A 360 10.58 -7.25 -18.55
N LYS A 361 11.68 -6.67 -19.06
CA LYS A 361 12.61 -5.84 -18.31
C LYS A 361 12.64 -4.44 -18.92
N PHE A 362 12.68 -3.41 -18.06
CA PHE A 362 12.85 -2.01 -18.43
C PHE A 362 14.02 -1.40 -17.66
N GLY A 363 14.65 -0.41 -18.23
CA GLY A 363 15.84 0.23 -17.67
C GLY A 363 17.12 -0.15 -18.47
N PRO A 364 18.35 0.10 -17.94
CA PRO A 364 18.53 0.69 -16.62
C PRO A 364 18.10 2.15 -16.55
N TYR A 365 17.44 2.50 -15.44
CA TYR A 365 17.20 3.89 -15.04
C TYR A 365 18.32 4.34 -14.11
N VAL A 366 18.45 5.65 -13.94
CA VAL A 366 19.45 6.26 -13.05
C VAL A 366 18.74 7.11 -12.01
N SER A 367 19.10 6.91 -10.74
CA SER A 367 18.62 7.76 -9.63
C SER A 367 19.44 9.04 -9.58
N GLU A 368 18.75 10.18 -9.43
CA GLU A 368 19.34 11.53 -9.38
C GLU A 368 19.77 11.94 -7.96
#